data_250c7e05173406ea09c65992e1fdd9cd
#
_entry.id   250c7e05173406ea09c65992e1fdd9cd
#
_cell.length_a   1.000
_cell.length_b   1.000
_cell.length_c   1.000
_cell.angle_alpha   90.00
_cell.angle_beta   90.00
_cell.angle_gamma   90.00
#
_symmetry.space_group_name_H-M   'P 1'
#
loop_
_entity.id
_entity.type
_entity.pdbx_description
1 polymer ?
#
loop_
_entity_poly.entity_id
_entity_poly.type
_entity_poly.pdbx_seq_one_letter_code
_entity_poly.pdbx_strand_id
1 'polypeptide(L)'
;MNEAIKITNLKKSYDKTIALKGIDISIKDGAFFGLLGPNGAGKTTTINILTGLVNKDSGETKVFNKDTEKDFRFTRSQIGISAQEFSQDWFFSLEKLLYFQAGYFGIRKKDAESKVNELFDKLGLNEKRNSRLRQLSGGMKRRFQIAKALVHDPKIIILDEPTAGVDVELRHE
;
A
#
# COMPACT_ATOMS: atom_id res chain seq x y z
N MET A 1 10.65 -13.44 18.30
CA MET A 1 9.70 -13.21 17.21
C MET A 1 10.15 -11.95 16.48
N ASN A 2 10.28 -12.01 15.16
CA ASN A 2 10.75 -10.85 14.39
C ASN A 2 9.63 -9.79 14.31
N GLU A 3 10.03 -8.52 14.48
CA GLU A 3 9.14 -7.38 14.22
C GLU A 3 9.11 -7.11 12.71
N ALA A 4 7.91 -7.07 12.12
CA ALA A 4 7.74 -6.68 10.72
C ALA A 4 7.84 -5.15 10.58
N ILE A 5 7.22 -4.40 11.52
CA ILE A 5 7.28 -2.94 11.58
C ILE A 5 7.60 -2.52 13.00
N LYS A 6 8.56 -1.61 13.15
CA LYS A 6 8.89 -0.92 14.39
C LYS A 6 8.97 0.58 14.17
N ILE A 7 8.23 1.32 14.96
CA ILE A 7 8.22 2.78 14.99
C ILE A 7 8.52 3.20 16.42
N THR A 8 9.46 4.14 16.60
CA THR A 8 9.84 4.63 17.93
C THR A 8 9.86 6.15 17.93
N ASN A 9 9.06 6.77 18.81
CA ASN A 9 8.97 8.20 19.02
C ASN A 9 8.84 9.01 17.70
N LEU A 10 8.01 8.54 16.78
CA LEU A 10 7.86 9.14 15.45
C LEU A 10 7.12 10.48 15.53
N LYS A 11 7.74 11.53 15.00
CA LYS A 11 7.18 12.89 14.98
C LYS A 11 7.12 13.42 13.55
N LYS A 12 6.04 14.17 13.28
CA LYS A 12 5.84 14.88 12.02
C LYS A 12 4.97 16.11 12.21
N SER A 13 5.42 17.21 11.64
CA SER A 13 4.67 18.46 11.57
C SER A 13 4.56 18.94 10.13
N TYR A 14 3.47 19.61 9.82
CA TYR A 14 3.25 20.30 8.56
C TYR A 14 2.94 21.77 8.91
N ASP A 15 3.83 22.68 8.57
CA ASP A 15 3.75 24.10 8.93
C ASP A 15 3.44 24.29 10.43
N LYS A 16 2.22 24.71 10.76
CA LYS A 16 1.76 24.94 12.14
C LYS A 16 1.01 23.76 12.76
N THR A 17 0.80 22.68 11.99
CA THR A 17 0.01 21.52 12.45
C THR A 17 0.93 20.36 12.81
N ILE A 18 0.87 19.89 14.06
CA ILE A 18 1.57 18.69 14.49
C ILE A 18 0.71 17.48 14.12
N ALA A 19 1.16 16.70 13.13
CA ALA A 19 0.48 15.49 12.69
C ALA A 19 0.80 14.26 13.56
N LEU A 20 2.06 14.14 14.00
CA LEU A 20 2.52 13.05 14.88
C LEU A 20 3.31 13.64 16.04
N LYS A 21 2.94 13.28 17.27
CA LYS A 21 3.50 13.86 18.52
C LYS A 21 4.53 12.95 19.21
N GLY A 22 4.99 11.91 18.53
CA GLY A 22 5.84 10.88 19.11
C GLY A 22 5.04 9.60 19.34
N ILE A 23 4.80 8.85 18.26
CA ILE A 23 4.07 7.57 18.32
C ILE A 23 5.05 6.41 18.35
N ASP A 24 4.67 5.37 19.07
CA ASP A 24 5.38 4.09 19.15
C ASP A 24 4.46 2.98 18.66
N ILE A 25 4.93 2.17 17.70
CA ILE A 25 4.20 1.03 17.14
C ILE A 25 5.18 -0.13 16.96
N SER A 26 4.77 -1.31 17.39
CA SER A 26 5.49 -2.57 17.13
C SER A 26 4.49 -3.59 16.58
N ILE A 27 4.76 -4.08 15.36
CA ILE A 27 3.94 -5.08 14.67
C ILE A 27 4.80 -6.29 14.41
N LYS A 28 4.36 -7.47 14.90
CA LYS A 28 5.06 -8.74 14.69
C LYS A 28 4.86 -9.24 13.27
N ASP A 29 5.81 -10.00 12.78
CA ASP A 29 5.67 -10.71 11.51
C ASP A 29 4.47 -11.68 11.54
N GLY A 30 3.68 -11.69 10.45
CA GLY A 30 2.45 -12.46 10.34
C GLY A 30 1.25 -11.93 11.14
N ALA A 31 1.36 -10.76 11.78
CA ALA A 31 0.25 -10.19 12.54
C ALA A 31 -0.76 -9.48 11.61
N PHE A 32 -2.05 -9.59 11.97
CA PHE A 32 -3.09 -8.71 11.48
C PHE A 32 -3.23 -7.51 12.43
N PHE A 33 -3.00 -6.30 11.94
CA PHE A 33 -2.95 -5.09 12.74
C PHE A 33 -3.89 -4.01 12.21
N GLY A 34 -4.77 -3.49 13.06
CA GLY A 34 -5.67 -2.38 12.75
C GLY A 34 -5.16 -1.05 13.30
N LEU A 35 -4.90 -0.08 12.43
CA LEU A 35 -4.59 1.30 12.82
C LEU A 35 -5.86 2.12 12.84
N LEU A 36 -6.46 2.28 14.03
CA LEU A 36 -7.73 2.96 14.21
C LEU A 36 -7.53 4.38 14.78
N GLY A 37 -8.44 5.27 14.47
CA GLY A 37 -8.45 6.64 14.98
C GLY A 37 -9.31 7.58 14.13
N PRO A 38 -9.69 8.75 14.65
CA PRO A 38 -10.47 9.74 13.92
C PRO A 38 -9.71 10.30 12.72
N ASN A 39 -10.41 11.04 11.85
CA ASN A 39 -9.76 11.79 10.77
C ASN A 39 -8.80 12.83 11.38
N GLY A 40 -7.61 12.97 10.78
CA GLY A 40 -6.55 13.82 11.30
C GLY A 40 -5.70 13.19 12.42
N ALA A 41 -5.94 11.95 12.85
CA ALA A 41 -5.13 11.26 13.89
C ALA A 41 -3.72 10.87 13.42
N GLY A 42 -3.32 11.20 12.19
CA GLY A 42 -1.98 10.89 11.66
C GLY A 42 -1.82 9.50 11.03
N LYS A 43 -2.90 8.73 10.82
CA LYS A 43 -2.86 7.39 10.21
C LYS A 43 -2.18 7.40 8.85
N THR A 44 -2.71 8.17 7.91
CA THR A 44 -2.15 8.31 6.55
C THR A 44 -0.74 8.90 6.57
N THR A 45 -0.45 9.84 7.48
CA THR A 45 0.91 10.38 7.67
C THR A 45 1.90 9.28 8.08
N THR A 46 1.50 8.42 9.01
CA THR A 46 2.32 7.27 9.44
C THR A 46 2.58 6.30 8.30
N ILE A 47 1.54 5.95 7.54
CA ILE A 47 1.64 5.09 6.35
C ILE A 47 2.57 5.72 5.31
N ASN A 48 2.41 7.01 5.01
CA ASN A 48 3.23 7.72 4.04
C ASN A 48 4.72 7.80 4.46
N ILE A 49 5.01 7.90 5.75
CA ILE A 49 6.39 7.86 6.24
C ILE A 49 6.97 6.44 6.07
N LEU A 50 6.23 5.39 6.44
CA LEU A 50 6.68 4.00 6.27
C LEU A 50 6.95 3.65 4.80
N THR A 51 6.15 4.17 3.88
CA THR A 51 6.29 3.94 2.43
C THR A 51 7.25 4.90 1.75
N GLY A 52 7.75 5.91 2.49
CA GLY A 52 8.71 6.90 2.01
C GLY A 52 8.11 7.95 1.07
N LEU A 53 6.81 8.18 1.13
CA LEU A 53 6.13 9.28 0.44
C LEU A 53 6.28 10.61 1.21
N VAL A 54 6.53 10.54 2.51
CA VAL A 54 6.75 11.68 3.41
C VAL A 54 7.97 11.40 4.28
N ASN A 55 8.84 12.40 4.45
CA ASN A 55 9.95 12.33 5.38
C ASN A 55 9.47 12.63 6.81
N LYS A 56 9.94 11.87 7.79
CA LYS A 56 9.73 12.15 9.21
C LYS A 56 10.55 13.36 9.67
N ASP A 57 10.12 14.03 10.74
CA ASP A 57 10.92 15.08 11.36
C ASP A 57 11.91 14.50 12.40
N SER A 58 11.48 13.48 13.15
CA SER A 58 12.32 12.74 14.09
C SER A 58 11.71 11.37 14.45
N GLY A 59 12.48 10.57 15.20
CA GLY A 59 12.12 9.20 15.56
C GLY A 59 12.72 8.16 14.64
N GLU A 60 12.44 6.88 14.92
CA GLU A 60 12.91 5.76 14.11
C GLU A 60 11.77 5.01 13.47
N THR A 61 11.98 4.55 12.22
CA THR A 61 11.04 3.69 11.50
C THR A 61 11.81 2.55 10.84
N LYS A 62 11.43 1.31 11.17
CA LYS A 62 12.10 0.10 10.68
C LYS A 62 11.08 -0.87 10.10
N VAL A 63 11.48 -1.56 9.04
CA VAL A 63 10.75 -2.67 8.40
C VAL A 63 11.71 -3.85 8.36
N PHE A 64 11.34 -4.98 8.99
CA PHE A 64 12.22 -6.14 9.18
C PHE A 64 13.62 -5.75 9.67
N ASN A 65 13.69 -4.93 10.72
CA ASN A 65 14.91 -4.38 11.33
C ASN A 65 15.77 -3.48 10.43
N LYS A 66 15.31 -3.13 9.23
CA LYS A 66 15.97 -2.20 8.31
C LYS A 66 15.36 -0.81 8.41
N ASP A 67 16.20 0.22 8.44
CA ASP A 67 15.76 1.61 8.50
C ASP A 67 15.07 2.03 7.20
N THR A 68 13.91 2.69 7.30
CA THR A 68 13.09 3.04 6.12
C THR A 68 13.71 4.11 5.23
N GLU A 69 14.64 4.91 5.75
CA GLU A 69 15.35 5.94 4.98
C GLU A 69 16.69 5.43 4.43
N LYS A 70 17.49 4.74 5.25
CA LYS A 70 18.80 4.24 4.85
C LYS A 70 18.71 3.03 3.92
N ASP A 71 17.82 2.10 4.24
CA ASP A 71 17.61 0.85 3.50
C ASP A 71 16.32 0.91 2.62
N PHE A 72 15.98 2.09 2.09
CA PHE A 72 14.67 2.37 1.45
C PHE A 72 14.31 1.41 0.31
N ARG A 73 15.28 0.92 -0.47
CA ARG A 73 15.01 -0.04 -1.55
C ARG A 73 14.49 -1.37 -1.00
N PHE A 74 15.12 -1.86 0.07
CA PHE A 74 14.68 -3.08 0.73
C PHE A 74 13.33 -2.86 1.40
N THR A 75 13.18 -1.84 2.24
CA THR A 75 11.96 -1.64 3.03
C THR A 75 10.73 -1.42 2.15
N ARG A 76 10.86 -0.65 1.06
CA ARG A 76 9.76 -0.44 0.10
C ARG A 76 9.43 -1.70 -0.69
N SER A 77 10.40 -2.56 -1.02
CA SER A 77 10.10 -3.84 -1.68
C SER A 77 9.33 -4.81 -0.78
N GLN A 78 9.38 -4.63 0.54
CA GLN A 78 8.63 -5.46 1.48
C GLN A 78 7.19 -5.00 1.69
N ILE A 79 6.80 -3.82 1.20
CA ILE A 79 5.50 -3.20 1.46
C ILE A 79 4.70 -3.06 0.16
N GLY A 80 3.51 -3.64 0.13
CA GLY A 80 2.46 -3.34 -0.83
C GLY A 80 1.44 -2.40 -0.22
N ILE A 81 1.12 -1.31 -0.91
CA ILE A 81 0.12 -0.35 -0.44
C ILE A 81 -1.06 -0.27 -1.40
N SER A 82 -2.27 -0.40 -0.86
CA SER A 82 -3.51 -0.06 -1.53
C SER A 82 -4.01 1.25 -0.94
N ALA A 83 -3.66 2.36 -1.59
CA ALA A 83 -4.02 3.71 -1.15
C ALA A 83 -5.52 3.98 -1.29
N GLN A 84 -6.01 5.01 -0.60
CA GLN A 84 -7.41 5.46 -0.65
C GLN A 84 -7.77 6.01 -2.04
N GLU A 85 -6.87 6.78 -2.65
CA GLU A 85 -7.12 7.38 -3.96
C GLU A 85 -6.69 6.48 -5.11
N PHE A 86 -7.47 6.51 -6.19
CA PHE A 86 -7.13 5.82 -7.43
C PHE A 86 -6.05 6.62 -8.18
N SER A 87 -5.00 5.94 -8.65
CA SER A 87 -4.04 6.58 -9.55
C SER A 87 -4.75 7.05 -10.82
N GLN A 88 -4.34 8.23 -11.33
CA GLN A 88 -4.96 8.85 -12.52
C GLN A 88 -4.44 8.25 -13.84
N ASP A 89 -3.99 6.99 -13.84
CA ASP A 89 -3.49 6.30 -15.03
C ASP A 89 -4.63 5.85 -15.97
N TRP A 90 -5.37 6.82 -16.48
CA TRP A 90 -6.59 6.61 -17.27
C TRP A 90 -6.32 6.09 -18.69
N PHE A 91 -5.08 6.16 -19.15
CA PHE A 91 -4.74 5.91 -20.56
C PHE A 91 -4.35 4.46 -20.86
N PHE A 92 -3.77 3.76 -19.90
CA PHE A 92 -3.25 2.41 -20.09
C PHE A 92 -4.27 1.34 -19.69
N SER A 93 -4.13 0.14 -20.30
CA SER A 93 -4.89 -1.04 -19.88
C SER A 93 -4.44 -1.51 -18.50
N LEU A 94 -5.32 -2.22 -17.79
CA LEU A 94 -5.01 -2.75 -16.46
C LEU A 94 -3.77 -3.64 -16.47
N GLU A 95 -3.64 -4.48 -17.49
CA GLU A 95 -2.50 -5.37 -17.62
C GLU A 95 -1.18 -4.57 -17.77
N LYS A 96 -1.15 -3.54 -18.62
CA LYS A 96 0.02 -2.67 -18.75
C LYS A 96 0.37 -1.98 -17.44
N LEU A 97 -0.63 -1.53 -16.70
CA LEU A 97 -0.43 -0.89 -15.39
C LEU A 97 0.19 -1.85 -14.37
N LEU A 98 -0.18 -3.14 -14.35
CA LEU A 98 0.48 -4.12 -13.49
C LEU A 98 1.94 -4.37 -13.90
N TYR A 99 2.23 -4.44 -15.20
CA TYR A 99 3.62 -4.56 -15.66
C TYR A 99 4.45 -3.33 -15.32
N PHE A 100 3.88 -2.12 -15.43
CA PHE A 100 4.57 -0.90 -14.98
C PHE A 100 4.84 -0.92 -13.48
N GLN A 101 3.85 -1.33 -12.70
CA GLN A 101 4.01 -1.47 -11.26
C GLN A 101 5.13 -2.46 -10.90
N ALA A 102 5.17 -3.63 -11.53
CA ALA A 102 6.25 -4.60 -11.37
C ALA A 102 7.61 -3.99 -11.74
N GLY A 103 7.65 -3.21 -12.84
CA GLY A 103 8.84 -2.52 -13.31
C GLY A 103 9.41 -1.50 -12.31
N TYR A 104 8.56 -0.80 -11.54
CA TYR A 104 9.02 0.10 -10.48
C TYR A 104 9.80 -0.64 -9.37
N PHE A 105 9.55 -1.94 -9.20
CA PHE A 105 10.30 -2.80 -8.28
C PHE A 105 11.43 -3.58 -8.97
N GLY A 106 11.77 -3.23 -10.22
CA GLY A 106 12.86 -3.86 -10.98
C GLY A 106 12.53 -5.24 -11.55
N ILE A 107 11.26 -5.66 -11.52
CA ILE A 107 10.81 -6.95 -12.05
C ILE A 107 10.57 -6.80 -13.55
N ARG A 108 11.30 -7.58 -14.38
CA ARG A 108 11.12 -7.55 -15.83
C ARG A 108 9.76 -8.16 -16.21
N LYS A 109 9.20 -7.71 -17.33
CA LYS A 109 7.89 -8.16 -17.82
C LYS A 109 7.75 -9.69 -17.85
N LYS A 110 8.76 -10.39 -18.38
CA LYS A 110 8.77 -11.85 -18.47
C LYS A 110 8.74 -12.55 -17.09
N ASP A 111 9.35 -11.92 -16.07
CA ASP A 111 9.44 -12.47 -14.72
C ASP A 111 8.15 -12.16 -13.93
N ALA A 112 7.42 -11.08 -14.30
CA ALA A 112 6.14 -10.70 -13.70
C ALA A 112 4.93 -11.44 -14.31
N GLU A 113 5.06 -12.07 -15.47
CA GLU A 113 3.94 -12.60 -16.25
C GLU A 113 3.09 -13.61 -15.45
N SER A 114 3.73 -14.57 -14.80
CA SER A 114 3.04 -15.57 -13.97
C SER A 114 2.24 -14.90 -12.85
N LYS A 115 2.86 -13.94 -12.14
CA LYS A 115 2.20 -13.20 -11.04
C LYS A 115 1.05 -12.33 -11.53
N VAL A 116 1.22 -11.65 -12.65
CA VAL A 116 0.17 -10.84 -13.27
C VAL A 116 -1.02 -11.71 -13.63
N ASN A 117 -0.80 -12.88 -14.26
CA ASN A 117 -1.86 -13.82 -14.59
C ASN A 117 -2.59 -14.31 -13.34
N GLU A 118 -1.84 -14.76 -12.31
CA GLU A 118 -2.38 -15.18 -11.02
C GLU A 118 -3.30 -14.11 -10.40
N LEU A 119 -2.87 -12.84 -10.41
CA LEU A 119 -3.63 -11.73 -9.82
C LEU A 119 -4.91 -11.42 -10.59
N PHE A 120 -4.88 -11.47 -11.93
CA PHE A 120 -6.09 -11.31 -12.72
C PHE A 120 -7.11 -12.42 -12.45
N ASP A 121 -6.64 -13.67 -12.32
CA ASP A 121 -7.50 -14.81 -12.01
C ASP A 121 -8.10 -14.70 -10.60
N LYS A 122 -7.26 -14.57 -9.58
CA LYS A 122 -7.69 -14.52 -8.17
C LYS A 122 -8.63 -13.36 -7.85
N LEU A 123 -8.47 -12.24 -8.54
CA LEU A 123 -9.27 -11.05 -8.29
C LEU A 123 -10.46 -10.90 -9.27
N GLY A 124 -10.68 -11.88 -10.14
CA GLY A 124 -11.81 -11.91 -11.08
C GLY A 124 -11.78 -10.72 -12.05
N LEU A 125 -10.60 -10.40 -12.60
CA LEU A 125 -10.40 -9.26 -13.50
C LEU A 125 -9.98 -9.69 -14.92
N ASN A 126 -9.96 -10.97 -15.25
CA ASN A 126 -9.48 -11.50 -16.55
C ASN A 126 -10.16 -10.85 -17.76
N GLU A 127 -11.48 -10.73 -17.74
CA GLU A 127 -12.24 -10.11 -18.84
C GLU A 127 -11.95 -8.62 -19.00
N LYS A 128 -11.33 -8.00 -17.99
CA LYS A 128 -11.03 -6.56 -17.94
C LYS A 128 -9.56 -6.23 -18.18
N ARG A 129 -8.71 -7.20 -18.52
CA ARG A 129 -7.26 -7.00 -18.76
C ARG A 129 -6.97 -5.83 -19.68
N ASN A 130 -7.68 -5.74 -20.79
CA ASN A 130 -7.52 -4.70 -21.80
C ASN A 130 -8.35 -3.43 -21.52
N SER A 131 -9.18 -3.44 -20.47
CA SER A 131 -9.96 -2.27 -20.07
C SER A 131 -9.09 -1.21 -19.41
N ARG A 132 -9.56 0.03 -19.41
CA ARG A 132 -8.95 1.16 -18.69
C ARG A 132 -9.63 1.34 -17.35
N LEU A 133 -8.96 1.93 -16.36
CA LEU A 133 -9.50 2.16 -15.01
C LEU A 133 -10.87 2.85 -15.00
N ARG A 134 -11.10 3.81 -15.91
CA ARG A 134 -12.38 4.52 -16.03
C ARG A 134 -13.58 3.63 -16.39
N GLN A 135 -13.32 2.45 -16.96
CA GLN A 135 -14.34 1.51 -17.41
C GLN A 135 -14.72 0.49 -16.33
N LEU A 136 -14.12 0.58 -15.14
CA LEU A 136 -14.34 -0.32 -14.03
C LEU A 136 -15.37 0.23 -13.04
N SER A 137 -16.15 -0.69 -12.45
CA SER A 137 -16.95 -0.38 -11.25
C SER A 137 -16.04 -0.05 -10.04
N GLY A 138 -16.60 0.56 -8.99
CA GLY A 138 -15.87 0.86 -7.75
C GLY A 138 -15.19 -0.37 -7.16
N GLY A 139 -15.93 -1.48 -7.04
CA GLY A 139 -15.38 -2.74 -6.54
C GLY A 139 -14.27 -3.33 -7.42
N MET A 140 -14.39 -3.24 -8.76
CA MET A 140 -13.33 -3.67 -9.67
C MET A 140 -12.08 -2.79 -9.54
N LYS A 141 -12.24 -1.47 -9.39
CA LYS A 141 -11.12 -0.56 -9.13
C LYS A 141 -10.40 -0.94 -7.84
N ARG A 142 -11.15 -1.24 -6.76
CA ARG A 142 -10.57 -1.65 -5.48
C ARG A 142 -9.79 -2.96 -5.61
N ARG A 143 -10.36 -3.97 -6.27
CA ARG A 143 -9.64 -5.22 -6.56
C ARG A 143 -8.38 -4.99 -7.37
N PHE A 144 -8.41 -4.08 -8.35
CA PHE A 144 -7.23 -3.74 -9.13
C PHE A 144 -6.14 -3.01 -8.29
N GLN A 145 -6.51 -2.15 -7.34
CA GLN A 145 -5.55 -1.56 -6.40
C GLN A 145 -4.85 -2.62 -5.54
N ILE A 146 -5.60 -3.64 -5.10
CA ILE A 146 -5.02 -4.79 -4.39
C ILE A 146 -4.05 -5.55 -5.31
N ALA A 147 -4.40 -5.77 -6.59
CA ALA A 147 -3.48 -6.38 -7.55
C ALA A 147 -2.16 -5.58 -7.68
N LYS A 148 -2.26 -4.25 -7.79
CA LYS A 148 -1.06 -3.37 -7.82
C LYS A 148 -0.21 -3.51 -6.57
N ALA A 149 -0.84 -3.60 -5.39
CA ALA A 149 -0.12 -3.77 -4.13
C ALA A 149 0.60 -5.13 -4.03
N LEU A 150 0.09 -6.17 -4.68
CA LEU A 150 0.58 -7.55 -4.58
C LEU A 150 1.58 -7.95 -5.69
N VAL A 151 1.70 -7.20 -6.78
CA VAL A 151 2.41 -7.63 -7.98
C VAL A 151 3.91 -7.89 -7.77
N HIS A 152 4.54 -7.24 -6.80
CA HIS A 152 5.94 -7.42 -6.44
C HIS A 152 6.17 -8.38 -5.27
N ASP A 153 5.13 -9.13 -4.88
CA ASP A 153 5.14 -10.15 -3.83
C ASP A 153 5.64 -9.65 -2.47
N PRO A 154 5.07 -8.56 -1.93
CA PRO A 154 5.50 -7.98 -0.67
C PRO A 154 5.13 -8.86 0.52
N LYS A 155 5.88 -8.73 1.64
CA LYS A 155 5.59 -9.43 2.91
C LYS A 155 4.59 -8.67 3.78
N ILE A 156 4.41 -7.38 3.55
CA ILE A 156 3.49 -6.50 4.31
C ILE A 156 2.52 -5.89 3.32
N ILE A 157 1.22 -5.97 3.62
CA ILE A 157 0.16 -5.29 2.88
C ILE A 157 -0.44 -4.22 3.77
N ILE A 158 -0.46 -2.99 3.27
CA ILE A 158 -1.13 -1.87 3.93
C ILE A 158 -2.36 -1.50 3.10
N LEU A 159 -3.53 -1.56 3.74
CA LEU A 159 -4.80 -1.13 3.16
C LEU A 159 -5.23 0.17 3.86
N ASP A 160 -5.17 1.28 3.15
CA ASP A 160 -5.63 2.57 3.67
C ASP A 160 -7.12 2.72 3.32
N GLU A 161 -7.97 2.84 4.35
CA GLU A 161 -9.43 2.91 4.26
C GLU A 161 -10.06 1.83 3.35
N PRO A 162 -9.91 0.53 3.66
CA PRO A 162 -10.31 -0.55 2.77
C PRO A 162 -11.81 -0.58 2.43
N THR A 163 -12.65 0.06 3.24
CA THR A 163 -14.11 0.13 3.06
C THR A 163 -14.61 1.44 2.45
N ALA A 164 -13.73 2.38 2.13
CA ALA A 164 -14.12 3.62 1.48
C ALA A 164 -14.69 3.33 0.08
N GLY A 165 -15.92 3.79 -0.18
CA GLY A 165 -16.62 3.58 -1.46
C GLY A 165 -17.27 2.19 -1.64
N VAL A 166 -17.33 1.37 -0.59
CA VAL A 166 -18.18 0.18 -0.55
C VAL A 166 -19.56 0.59 -0.02
N ASP A 167 -20.63 0.18 -0.69
CA ASP A 167 -22.00 0.46 -0.27
C ASP A 167 -22.22 0.03 1.19
N VAL A 168 -22.95 0.84 1.95
CA VAL A 168 -23.19 0.64 3.39
C VAL A 168 -23.86 -0.70 3.68
N GLU A 169 -24.64 -1.23 2.74
CA GLU A 169 -25.32 -2.52 2.85
C GLU A 169 -24.38 -3.72 2.89
N LEU A 170 -23.17 -3.61 2.29
CA LEU A 170 -22.16 -4.67 2.28
C LEU A 170 -21.17 -4.60 3.48
N ARG A 171 -21.36 -3.63 4.38
CA ARG A 171 -20.46 -3.47 5.56
C ARG A 171 -20.89 -4.34 6.76
N HIS A 172 -22.04 -5.01 6.67
CA HIS A 172 -22.64 -5.80 7.76
C HIS A 172 -22.58 -7.33 7.54
N GLU A 173 -21.92 -7.80 6.48
CA GLU A 173 -21.56 -9.20 6.29
C GLU A 173 -20.05 -9.38 6.56
#